data_60ae7f94beff8703f1cc93008ca2f5fc
#
_entry.id   60ae7f94beff8703f1cc93008ca2f5fc
#
_cell.length_a   1.000
_cell.length_b   1.000
_cell.length_c   1.000
_cell.angle_alpha   90.00
_cell.angle_beta   90.00
_cell.angle_gamma   90.00
#
_symmetry.space_group_name_H-M   'P 1'
#
loop_
_entity.id
_entity.type
_entity.pdbx_description
1 polymer ?
#
loop_
_entity_poly.entity_id
_entity_poly.type
_entity_poly.pdbx_seq_one_letter_code
_entity_poly.pdbx_strand_id
1 'polypeptide(L)'
;MKKTGMILALACILTAPAMFAQTADTAAAPPNAGGRGTHMAQHRLNYLTTVLSLTPAQQTQVKNVLTNAAASGSATHASMKTAHATLQAAVHANDAASMEQASNTIGTLMAQEILARSKTEAAIYQLLTPEQQTKMTQLESMGRHGGRGFGGPGGAGPGF
;
A
#
# COMPACT_ATOMS: atom_id res chain seq x y z
N MET A 1 -45.31 -10.61 56.58
CA MET A 1 -45.21 -9.64 57.71
C MET A 1 -43.92 -8.78 57.42
N LYS A 2 -44.15 -7.48 57.48
CA LYS A 2 -43.16 -6.38 57.64
C LYS A 2 -42.08 -6.28 56.53
N LYS A 3 -42.14 -5.34 55.51
CA LYS A 3 -41.97 -3.87 55.56
C LYS A 3 -40.59 -3.46 56.09
N THR A 4 -39.81 -2.86 55.20
CA THR A 4 -39.09 -1.59 55.34
C THR A 4 -38.08 -1.57 54.16
N GLY A 5 -38.01 -0.76 53.13
CA GLY A 5 -38.21 0.68 53.12
C GLY A 5 -36.91 1.34 53.50
N MET A 6 -36.00 1.63 52.50
CA MET A 6 -35.07 2.71 52.69
C MET A 6 -34.59 3.25 51.34
N ILE A 7 -35.07 4.44 51.11
CA ILE A 7 -34.65 5.43 50.12
C ILE A 7 -33.28 5.94 50.57
N LEU A 8 -32.29 6.11 49.65
CA LEU A 8 -31.37 7.26 49.68
C LEU A 8 -30.50 7.27 48.45
N ALA A 9 -30.73 8.31 47.76
CA ALA A 9 -29.85 9.42 47.46
C ALA A 9 -29.04 9.24 46.19
N LEU A 10 -29.60 9.87 45.24
CA LEU A 10 -29.08 10.54 44.05
C LEU A 10 -27.75 11.28 44.36
N ALA A 11 -26.65 10.82 43.80
CA ALA A 11 -25.42 11.61 43.65
C ALA A 11 -25.06 11.64 42.17
N CYS A 12 -25.57 12.65 41.49
CA CYS A 12 -25.08 13.07 40.18
C CYS A 12 -23.65 13.55 40.33
N ILE A 13 -22.69 12.71 39.96
CA ILE A 13 -21.34 13.16 39.66
C ILE A 13 -21.29 13.47 38.17
N LEU A 14 -21.43 14.74 37.83
CA LEU A 14 -21.07 15.27 36.50
C LEU A 14 -19.54 15.17 36.35
N THR A 15 -19.08 14.09 35.75
CA THR A 15 -17.72 14.07 35.20
C THR A 15 -17.81 14.62 33.78
N ALA A 16 -17.38 15.85 33.61
CA ALA A 16 -17.15 16.43 32.30
C ALA A 16 -16.14 15.57 31.51
N PRO A 17 -16.45 15.20 30.26
CA PRO A 17 -15.42 14.65 29.40
C PRO A 17 -14.42 15.78 29.09
N ALA A 18 -13.18 15.64 29.57
CA ALA A 18 -12.07 16.39 29.06
C ALA A 18 -11.95 16.06 27.57
N MET A 19 -12.36 17.00 26.72
CA MET A 19 -12.01 16.99 25.32
C MET A 19 -10.50 17.13 25.25
N PHE A 20 -9.80 16.00 25.09
CA PHE A 20 -8.47 16.02 24.54
C PHE A 20 -8.63 16.48 23.09
N ALA A 21 -8.40 17.75 22.86
CA ALA A 21 -8.06 18.26 21.55
C ALA A 21 -6.76 17.54 21.16
N GLN A 22 -6.89 16.44 20.42
CA GLN A 22 -5.80 15.94 19.61
C GLN A 22 -5.53 17.04 18.59
N THR A 23 -4.56 17.88 18.89
CA THR A 23 -3.84 18.62 17.86
C THR A 23 -3.32 17.52 16.93
N ALA A 24 -3.97 17.37 15.78
CA ALA A 24 -3.41 16.64 14.66
C ALA A 24 -2.09 17.37 14.35
N ASP A 25 -1.02 16.83 14.92
CA ASP A 25 0.33 17.14 14.48
C ASP A 25 0.36 16.61 13.04
N THR A 26 0.10 17.53 12.11
CA THR A 26 0.27 17.29 10.69
C THR A 26 1.77 17.15 10.50
N ALA A 27 2.29 15.98 10.84
CA ALA A 27 3.62 15.59 10.44
C ALA A 27 3.63 15.72 8.92
N ALA A 28 4.20 16.82 8.45
CA ALA A 28 4.41 17.08 7.04
C ALA A 28 5.10 15.86 6.46
N ALA A 29 4.40 15.12 5.61
CA ALA A 29 4.97 13.99 4.89
C ALA A 29 6.26 14.49 4.22
N PRO A 30 7.37 13.73 4.31
CA PRO A 30 8.62 14.15 3.73
C PRO A 30 8.39 14.48 2.24
N PRO A 31 8.88 15.62 1.73
CA PRO A 31 8.53 16.16 0.41
C PRO A 31 8.88 15.27 -0.79
N ASN A 32 9.50 14.12 -0.56
CA ASN A 32 9.94 13.20 -1.62
C ASN A 32 9.23 11.84 -1.65
N ALA A 33 8.35 11.51 -0.70
CA ALA A 33 7.67 10.21 -0.72
C ALA A 33 6.59 10.13 -1.82
N GLY A 34 5.96 11.26 -2.18
CA GLY A 34 4.97 11.32 -3.27
C GLY A 34 5.56 11.34 -4.67
N GLY A 35 6.77 11.85 -4.84
CA GLY A 35 7.35 12.11 -6.16
C GLY A 35 7.68 10.84 -6.96
N ARG A 36 8.18 9.80 -6.34
CA ARG A 36 8.52 8.54 -7.04
C ARG A 36 7.29 7.78 -7.50
N GLY A 37 6.27 7.65 -6.64
CA GLY A 37 5.04 6.95 -6.97
C GLY A 37 4.26 7.61 -8.11
N THR A 38 4.14 8.94 -8.07
CA THR A 38 3.47 9.71 -9.13
C THR A 38 4.24 9.66 -10.44
N HIS A 39 5.58 9.71 -10.39
CA HIS A 39 6.42 9.59 -11.58
C HIS A 39 6.26 8.21 -12.25
N MET A 40 6.27 7.14 -11.46
CA MET A 40 6.03 5.78 -11.97
C MET A 40 4.62 5.60 -12.54
N ALA A 41 3.61 6.17 -11.87
CA ALA A 41 2.23 6.17 -12.37
C ALA A 41 2.13 6.88 -13.72
N GLN A 42 2.78 8.03 -13.87
CA GLN A 42 2.80 8.77 -15.14
C GLN A 42 3.52 8.00 -16.25
N HIS A 43 4.67 7.40 -15.96
CA HIS A 43 5.37 6.54 -16.90
C HIS A 43 4.51 5.37 -17.38
N ARG A 44 3.84 4.70 -16.45
CA ARG A 44 2.95 3.59 -16.79
C ARG A 44 1.75 4.06 -17.62
N LEU A 45 1.17 5.22 -17.30
CA LEU A 45 0.10 5.81 -18.11
C LEU A 45 0.56 6.09 -19.54
N ASN A 46 1.70 6.74 -19.71
CA ASN A 46 2.26 7.06 -21.04
C ASN A 46 2.51 5.78 -21.85
N TYR A 47 3.09 4.77 -21.22
CA TYR A 47 3.31 3.47 -21.85
C TYR A 47 2.01 2.83 -22.33
N LEU A 48 1.02 2.71 -21.44
CA LEU A 48 -0.28 2.12 -21.78
C LEU A 48 -1.01 2.93 -22.85
N THR A 49 -0.93 4.26 -22.81
CA THR A 49 -1.50 5.16 -23.82
C THR A 49 -0.93 4.88 -25.20
N THR A 50 0.38 4.72 -25.31
CA THR A 50 1.05 4.48 -26.58
C THR A 50 0.76 3.08 -27.11
N VAL A 51 0.88 2.06 -26.27
CA VAL A 51 0.78 0.66 -26.72
C VAL A 51 -0.67 0.25 -27.00
N LEU A 52 -1.61 0.69 -26.17
CA LEU A 52 -3.02 0.34 -26.28
C LEU A 52 -3.84 1.39 -27.06
N SER A 53 -3.23 2.52 -27.44
CA SER A 53 -3.93 3.63 -28.12
C SER A 53 -5.15 4.12 -27.33
N LEU A 54 -4.96 4.43 -26.03
CA LEU A 54 -6.03 4.83 -25.13
C LEU A 54 -6.68 6.13 -25.59
N THR A 55 -8.01 6.20 -25.57
CA THR A 55 -8.76 7.42 -25.78
C THR A 55 -8.53 8.43 -24.64
N PRO A 56 -8.75 9.74 -24.82
CA PRO A 56 -8.59 10.74 -23.76
C PRO A 56 -9.43 10.44 -22.50
N ALA A 57 -10.62 9.88 -22.67
CA ALA A 57 -11.48 9.46 -21.57
C ALA A 57 -10.85 8.28 -20.78
N GLN A 58 -10.37 7.26 -21.48
CA GLN A 58 -9.65 6.12 -20.87
C GLN A 58 -8.37 6.57 -20.18
N GLN A 59 -7.60 7.47 -20.76
CA GLN A 59 -6.39 8.03 -20.13
C GLN A 59 -6.69 8.67 -18.78
N THR A 60 -7.77 9.45 -18.68
CA THR A 60 -8.20 10.07 -17.44
C THR A 60 -8.56 9.01 -16.38
N GLN A 61 -9.31 8.00 -16.75
CA GLN A 61 -9.72 6.92 -15.84
C GLN A 61 -8.51 6.09 -15.39
N VAL A 62 -7.65 5.68 -16.31
CA VAL A 62 -6.42 4.93 -16.00
C VAL A 62 -5.48 5.75 -15.11
N LYS A 63 -5.34 7.07 -15.36
CA LYS A 63 -4.58 7.98 -14.50
C LYS A 63 -5.08 7.95 -13.07
N ASN A 64 -6.39 8.04 -12.86
CA ASN A 64 -6.99 8.01 -11.52
C ASN A 64 -6.71 6.69 -10.81
N VAL A 65 -6.86 5.55 -11.50
CA VAL A 65 -6.54 4.22 -10.95
C VAL A 65 -5.07 4.15 -10.54
N LEU A 66 -4.15 4.58 -11.41
CA LEU A 66 -2.71 4.54 -11.13
C LEU A 66 -2.30 5.49 -10.01
N THR A 67 -2.90 6.69 -9.92
CA THR A 67 -2.62 7.65 -8.85
C THR A 67 -3.06 7.10 -7.49
N ASN A 68 -4.25 6.52 -7.42
CA ASN A 68 -4.75 5.91 -6.18
C ASN A 68 -3.89 4.71 -5.76
N ALA A 69 -3.47 3.89 -6.71
CA ALA A 69 -2.55 2.77 -6.45
C ALA A 69 -1.17 3.26 -5.95
N ALA A 70 -0.63 4.34 -6.51
CA ALA A 70 0.63 4.93 -6.08
C ALA A 70 0.54 5.48 -4.64
N ALA A 71 -0.57 6.12 -4.28
CA ALA A 71 -0.80 6.62 -2.94
C ALA A 71 -0.84 5.47 -1.90
N SER A 72 -1.61 4.42 -2.19
CA SER A 72 -1.69 3.22 -1.33
C SER A 72 -0.35 2.50 -1.23
N GLY A 73 0.38 2.37 -2.34
CA GLY A 73 1.67 1.70 -2.40
C GLY A 73 2.75 2.41 -1.58
N SER A 74 2.69 3.74 -1.45
CA SER A 74 3.69 4.49 -0.68
C SER A 74 3.69 4.10 0.80
N ALA A 75 2.53 3.89 1.40
CA ALA A 75 2.38 3.45 2.79
C ALA A 75 2.93 2.03 2.98
N THR A 76 2.61 1.11 2.09
CA THR A 76 3.12 -0.27 2.11
C THR A 76 4.64 -0.30 1.97
N HIS A 77 5.22 0.52 1.09
CA HIS A 77 6.67 0.66 0.95
C HIS A 77 7.35 1.17 2.22
N ALA A 78 6.76 2.16 2.91
CA ALA A 78 7.29 2.64 4.18
C ALA A 78 7.28 1.54 5.25
N SER A 79 6.17 0.82 5.37
CA SER A 79 6.04 -0.31 6.29
C SER A 79 7.03 -1.44 5.96
N MET A 80 7.22 -1.76 4.69
CA MET A 80 8.19 -2.76 4.23
C MET A 80 9.62 -2.38 4.62
N LYS A 81 10.00 -1.10 4.41
CA LYS A 81 11.31 -0.59 4.81
C LYS A 81 11.53 -0.75 6.32
N THR A 82 10.53 -0.42 7.13
CA THR A 82 10.59 -0.58 8.59
C THR A 82 10.73 -2.06 8.97
N ALA A 83 9.94 -2.95 8.37
CA ALA A 83 9.98 -4.38 8.66
C ALA A 83 11.36 -4.99 8.31
N HIS A 84 11.97 -4.60 7.19
CA HIS A 84 13.31 -5.01 6.84
C HIS A 84 14.38 -4.49 7.82
N ALA A 85 14.25 -3.23 8.28
CA ALA A 85 15.17 -2.68 9.29
C ALA A 85 15.05 -3.44 10.62
N THR A 86 13.82 -3.79 11.04
CA THR A 86 13.58 -4.62 12.22
C THR A 86 14.18 -6.01 12.07
N LEU A 87 13.99 -6.65 10.91
CA LEU A 87 14.61 -7.95 10.63
C LEU A 87 16.14 -7.88 10.73
N GLN A 88 16.74 -6.86 10.14
CA GLN A 88 18.20 -6.68 10.19
C GLN A 88 18.70 -6.46 11.62
N ALA A 89 17.99 -5.66 12.43
CA ALA A 89 18.33 -5.48 13.84
C ALA A 89 18.23 -6.79 14.64
N ALA A 90 17.18 -7.59 14.40
CA ALA A 90 17.00 -8.90 15.03
C ALA A 90 18.12 -9.89 14.66
N VAL A 91 18.57 -9.87 13.40
CA VAL A 91 19.72 -10.68 12.96
C VAL A 91 20.99 -10.29 13.70
N HIS A 92 21.29 -8.99 13.85
CA HIS A 92 22.45 -8.52 14.59
C HIS A 92 22.39 -8.85 16.09
N ALA A 93 21.18 -8.89 16.66
CA ALA A 93 20.94 -9.27 18.05
C ALA A 93 20.90 -10.80 18.27
N ASN A 94 20.93 -11.60 17.19
CA ASN A 94 20.69 -13.04 17.20
C ASN A 94 19.37 -13.43 17.91
N ASP A 95 18.32 -12.59 17.73
CA ASP A 95 16.99 -12.77 18.32
C ASP A 95 16.07 -13.50 17.34
N ALA A 96 15.95 -14.83 17.55
CA ALA A 96 15.14 -15.68 16.67
C ALA A 96 13.66 -15.32 16.68
N ALA A 97 13.09 -14.91 17.81
CA ALA A 97 11.67 -14.56 17.92
C ALA A 97 11.37 -13.28 17.12
N SER A 98 12.20 -12.25 17.24
CA SER A 98 12.06 -11.02 16.47
C SER A 98 12.33 -11.24 14.98
N MET A 99 13.23 -12.15 14.59
CA MET A 99 13.42 -12.53 13.18
C MET A 99 12.16 -13.17 12.59
N GLU A 100 11.53 -14.09 13.31
CA GLU A 100 10.29 -14.73 12.87
C GLU A 100 9.16 -13.72 12.73
N GLN A 101 8.96 -12.86 13.70
CA GLN A 101 7.92 -11.82 13.66
C GLN A 101 8.12 -10.85 12.51
N ALA A 102 9.35 -10.36 12.30
CA ALA A 102 9.65 -9.45 11.19
C ALA A 102 9.45 -10.12 9.83
N SER A 103 9.84 -11.40 9.70
CA SER A 103 9.64 -12.18 8.46
C SER A 103 8.16 -12.38 8.14
N ASN A 104 7.33 -12.70 9.15
CA ASN A 104 5.88 -12.81 8.99
C ASN A 104 5.24 -11.48 8.58
N THR A 105 5.72 -10.37 9.15
CA THR A 105 5.29 -9.03 8.77
C THR A 105 5.62 -8.73 7.32
N ILE A 106 6.84 -9.02 6.87
CA ILE A 106 7.27 -8.86 5.47
C ILE A 106 6.40 -9.70 4.55
N GLY A 107 6.15 -10.97 4.90
CA GLY A 107 5.28 -11.86 4.11
C GLY A 107 3.87 -11.30 3.94
N THR A 108 3.29 -10.78 5.01
CA THR A 108 1.96 -10.15 4.98
C THR A 108 1.93 -8.90 4.10
N LEU A 109 2.93 -8.04 4.20
CA LEU A 109 3.05 -6.83 3.38
C LEU A 109 3.24 -7.18 1.90
N MET A 110 4.02 -8.21 1.58
CA MET A 110 4.19 -8.70 0.20
C MET A 110 2.87 -9.22 -0.37
N ALA A 111 2.09 -9.98 0.41
CA ALA A 111 0.78 -10.47 -0.02
C ALA A 111 -0.18 -9.30 -0.31
N GLN A 112 -0.18 -8.27 0.55
CA GLN A 112 -0.98 -7.05 0.35
C GLN A 112 -0.56 -6.30 -0.91
N GLU A 113 0.74 -6.18 -1.19
CA GLU A 113 1.26 -5.53 -2.39
C GLU A 113 0.83 -6.26 -3.66
N ILE A 114 0.97 -7.59 -3.69
CA ILE A 114 0.52 -8.43 -4.81
C ILE A 114 -0.99 -8.22 -5.06
N LEU A 115 -1.80 -8.27 -4.00
CA LEU A 115 -3.25 -8.08 -4.12
C LEU A 115 -3.60 -6.68 -4.62
N ALA A 116 -2.95 -5.64 -4.10
CA ALA A 116 -3.18 -4.26 -4.53
C ALA A 116 -2.82 -4.06 -6.02
N ARG A 117 -1.70 -4.64 -6.44
CA ARG A 117 -1.26 -4.64 -7.84
C ARG A 117 -2.26 -5.36 -8.74
N SER A 118 -2.70 -6.55 -8.37
CA SER A 118 -3.68 -7.33 -9.14
C SER A 118 -5.02 -6.60 -9.26
N LYS A 119 -5.49 -5.95 -8.18
CA LYS A 119 -6.69 -5.10 -8.22
C LYS A 119 -6.53 -3.92 -9.18
N THR A 120 -5.37 -3.28 -9.19
CA THR A 120 -5.06 -2.18 -10.10
C THR A 120 -5.08 -2.64 -11.56
N GLU A 121 -4.47 -3.79 -11.85
CA GLU A 121 -4.46 -4.39 -13.19
C GLU A 121 -5.87 -4.77 -13.64
N ALA A 122 -6.66 -5.38 -12.78
CA ALA A 122 -8.06 -5.73 -13.07
C ALA A 122 -8.91 -4.47 -13.33
N ALA A 123 -8.74 -3.41 -12.54
CA ALA A 123 -9.44 -2.15 -12.75
C ALA A 123 -9.08 -1.50 -14.10
N ILE A 124 -7.81 -1.51 -14.48
CA ILE A 124 -7.38 -1.01 -15.80
C ILE A 124 -7.96 -1.88 -16.90
N TYR A 125 -7.91 -3.21 -16.77
CA TYR A 125 -8.43 -4.15 -17.77
C TYR A 125 -9.91 -3.93 -18.07
N GLN A 126 -10.72 -3.61 -17.07
CA GLN A 126 -12.15 -3.31 -17.25
C GLN A 126 -12.43 -1.99 -17.99
N LEU A 127 -11.47 -1.08 -18.06
CA LEU A 127 -11.59 0.19 -18.80
C LEU A 127 -11.25 0.04 -20.29
N LEU A 128 -10.72 -1.11 -20.70
CA LEU A 128 -10.24 -1.38 -22.06
C LEU A 128 -11.32 -1.99 -22.93
N THR A 129 -11.27 -1.70 -24.23
CA THR A 129 -12.08 -2.40 -25.23
C THR A 129 -11.58 -3.84 -25.42
N PRO A 130 -12.39 -4.76 -26.01
CA PRO A 130 -11.96 -6.14 -26.25
C PRO A 130 -10.65 -6.26 -27.04
N GLU A 131 -10.43 -5.38 -28.02
CA GLU A 131 -9.21 -5.36 -28.83
C GLU A 131 -7.99 -4.91 -27.99
N GLN A 132 -8.21 -3.90 -27.13
CA GLN A 132 -7.15 -3.43 -26.20
C GLN A 132 -6.84 -4.48 -25.15
N GLN A 133 -7.83 -5.20 -24.63
CA GLN A 133 -7.66 -6.31 -23.70
C GLN A 133 -6.80 -7.43 -24.31
N THR A 134 -7.07 -7.79 -25.56
CA THR A 134 -6.26 -8.78 -26.30
C THR A 134 -4.80 -8.34 -26.42
N LYS A 135 -4.56 -7.06 -26.77
CA LYS A 135 -3.20 -6.50 -26.83
C LYS A 135 -2.51 -6.53 -25.48
N MET A 136 -3.23 -6.17 -24.40
CA MET A 136 -2.68 -6.18 -23.04
C MET A 136 -2.26 -7.59 -22.61
N THR A 137 -3.09 -8.60 -22.88
CA THR A 137 -2.78 -10.02 -22.59
C THR A 137 -1.55 -10.49 -23.36
N GLN A 138 -1.40 -10.09 -24.62
CA GLN A 138 -0.21 -10.40 -25.43
C GLN A 138 1.05 -9.77 -24.82
N LEU A 139 1.00 -8.52 -24.37
CA LEU A 139 2.12 -7.85 -23.72
C LEU A 139 2.53 -8.55 -22.41
N GLU A 140 1.56 -8.94 -21.61
CA GLU A 140 1.81 -9.68 -20.36
C GLU A 140 2.47 -11.03 -20.62
N SER A 141 2.06 -11.74 -21.66
CA SER A 141 2.65 -13.03 -22.03
C SER A 141 4.11 -12.85 -22.48
N MET A 142 4.41 -11.83 -23.27
CA MET A 142 5.79 -11.51 -23.70
C MET A 142 6.67 -11.09 -22.50
N GLY A 143 6.14 -10.32 -21.58
CA GLY A 143 6.86 -9.90 -20.37
C GLY A 143 7.20 -11.04 -19.42
N ARG A 144 6.35 -12.07 -19.35
CA ARG A 144 6.60 -13.27 -18.53
C ARG A 144 7.68 -14.18 -19.12
N HIS A 145 7.83 -14.24 -20.43
CA HIS A 145 8.84 -15.09 -21.11
C HIS A 145 10.21 -14.39 -21.17
N GLY A 146 10.26 -13.06 -21.10
CA GLY A 146 11.49 -12.30 -21.09
C GLY A 146 12.10 -12.15 -19.70
N GLY A 147 12.13 -13.18 -18.87
CA GLY A 147 12.53 -13.23 -17.46
C GLY A 147 13.67 -12.31 -17.02
N ARG A 148 13.40 -11.01 -16.97
CA ARG A 148 14.11 -10.04 -16.12
C ARG A 148 13.09 -9.00 -15.66
N GLY A 149 12.65 -9.19 -14.42
CA GLY A 149 11.65 -8.38 -13.76
C GLY A 149 11.91 -6.90 -13.92
N PHE A 150 10.88 -6.22 -14.34
CA PHE A 150 10.73 -4.79 -14.14
C PHE A 150 10.45 -4.58 -12.65
N GLY A 151 11.47 -4.47 -11.86
CA GLY A 151 11.29 -4.22 -10.45
C GLY A 151 12.45 -4.69 -9.59
N GLY A 152 13.44 -3.87 -9.47
CA GLY A 152 14.41 -3.95 -8.39
C GLY A 152 15.64 -3.12 -8.70
N PRO A 153 15.79 -1.92 -8.11
CA PRO A 153 17.09 -1.30 -8.03
C PRO A 153 17.89 -2.00 -6.94
N GLY A 154 18.97 -2.68 -7.31
CA GLY A 154 20.01 -3.04 -6.36
C GLY A 154 20.05 -4.50 -5.95
N GLY A 155 20.70 -5.29 -6.76
CA GLY A 155 21.21 -6.60 -6.43
C GLY A 155 22.64 -6.74 -6.94
N ALA A 156 23.54 -5.85 -6.53
CA ALA A 156 24.96 -6.13 -6.53
C ALA A 156 25.22 -6.96 -5.27
N GLY A 157 25.05 -8.28 -5.37
CA GLY A 157 25.54 -9.20 -4.36
C GLY A 157 27.07 -9.20 -4.40
N PRO A 158 27.77 -9.10 -3.26
CA PRO A 158 29.18 -9.38 -3.20
C PRO A 158 29.40 -10.87 -3.45
N GLY A 159 30.20 -11.18 -4.46
CA GLY A 159 30.71 -12.51 -4.67
C GLY A 159 31.57 -12.96 -3.51
N PHE A 160 31.41 -14.21 -3.16
CA PHE A 160 32.38 -15.00 -2.45
C PHE A 160 32.96 -16.02 -3.40
#